data_7332e15113bbf4cb4826b802d796c80d
#
_entry.id   7332e15113bbf4cb4826b802d796c80d
#
_cell.length_a   1.000
_cell.length_b   1.000
_cell.length_c   1.000
_cell.angle_alpha   90.00
_cell.angle_beta   90.00
_cell.angle_gamma   90.00
#
_symmetry.space_group_name_H-M   'P 1'
#
loop_
_entity.id
_entity.type
_entity.pdbx_description
1 polymer ?
#
loop_
_entity_poly.entity_id
_entity_poly.type
_entity_poly.pdbx_seq_one_letter_code
_entity_poly.pdbx_strand_id
1 'polypeptide(L)'
;MYDRNSVTSFQNVFLNRSMNGIRMYDRYLITGATGFLGRAVSQKLASCSIPVRALVLSNDPYAEQLPKRVQRVTGDVLDKESLEAFFDGSGIHTCVIHCAGIVSVASNPDPIIYTVNVEGTNNIICKCREHNVGRLIYVSSVHVMPDIPKDHVITEGWYFSSNLVDGAYAKSKAIATNLVFDAARHGLNACVVFPSGIIGPGDFQGGSFTAMAKAFLKGKLPFAVRGGYDFVDVRDVAGGILGCAMSGKSGEGYILSGRYITIKEMLDIIGKAAGLRRRPLCLPLGLAKLAAPYYEKRCIRKKKPLFFTPYSIAVLGSNGYFSHKKASGALSYKPRPIEETLRDMTEWLRQQEES
;
A
#
# COMPACT_ATOMS: atom_id res chain seq x y z
N MET A 1 1.47 -2.76 -20.54
CA MET A 1 0.78 -4.00 -20.99
C MET A 1 0.55 -4.86 -19.76
N TYR A 2 -0.69 -5.04 -19.31
CA TYR A 2 -0.98 -5.95 -18.18
C TYR A 2 -0.67 -7.37 -18.61
N ASP A 3 0.14 -8.09 -17.81
CA ASP A 3 0.46 -9.49 -18.06
C ASP A 3 -0.82 -10.34 -18.09
N ARG A 4 -1.21 -10.82 -19.29
CA ARG A 4 -2.37 -11.68 -19.50
C ARG A 4 -2.28 -12.99 -18.68
N ASN A 5 -1.08 -13.49 -18.40
CA ASN A 5 -0.87 -14.74 -17.67
C ASN A 5 -1.18 -14.60 -16.17
N SER A 6 -0.88 -13.47 -15.53
CA SER A 6 -1.21 -13.23 -14.12
C SER A 6 -2.71 -13.00 -13.92
N VAL A 7 -3.39 -12.40 -14.89
CA VAL A 7 -4.85 -12.23 -14.89
C VAL A 7 -5.54 -13.57 -15.06
N THR A 8 -5.07 -14.41 -16.00
CA THR A 8 -5.66 -15.74 -16.28
C THR A 8 -5.48 -16.70 -15.10
N SER A 9 -4.32 -16.68 -14.42
CA SER A 9 -4.09 -17.51 -13.24
C SER A 9 -4.99 -17.10 -12.06
N PHE A 10 -5.16 -15.81 -11.84
CA PHE A 10 -6.05 -15.31 -10.78
C PHE A 10 -7.53 -15.54 -11.12
N GLN A 11 -7.94 -15.33 -12.37
CA GLN A 11 -9.30 -15.66 -12.84
C GLN A 11 -9.60 -17.13 -12.65
N ASN A 12 -8.67 -18.02 -12.99
CA ASN A 12 -8.84 -19.47 -12.81
C ASN A 12 -8.91 -19.85 -11.31
N VAL A 13 -8.08 -19.26 -10.45
CA VAL A 13 -8.15 -19.46 -9.00
C VAL A 13 -9.46 -18.91 -8.44
N PHE A 14 -9.90 -17.76 -8.92
CA PHE A 14 -11.13 -17.10 -8.50
C PHE A 14 -12.36 -17.91 -8.94
N LEU A 15 -12.42 -18.35 -10.19
CA LEU A 15 -13.50 -19.16 -10.74
C LEU A 15 -13.53 -20.59 -10.14
N ASN A 16 -12.37 -21.25 -10.01
CA ASN A 16 -12.30 -22.59 -9.40
C ASN A 16 -12.67 -22.58 -7.91
N ARG A 17 -12.37 -21.50 -7.17
CA ARG A 17 -12.75 -21.37 -5.75
C ARG A 17 -14.23 -21.08 -5.57
N SER A 18 -14.86 -20.36 -6.50
CA SER A 18 -16.33 -20.19 -6.54
C SER A 18 -17.04 -21.54 -6.68
N MET A 19 -16.47 -22.48 -7.43
CA MET A 19 -17.01 -23.85 -7.59
C MET A 19 -16.78 -24.72 -6.36
N ASN A 20 -15.81 -24.41 -5.49
CA ASN A 20 -15.43 -25.19 -4.31
C ASN A 20 -16.03 -24.69 -2.99
N GLY A 21 -17.13 -23.88 -3.01
CA GLY A 21 -17.82 -23.42 -1.81
C GLY A 21 -17.09 -22.34 -1.01
N ILE A 22 -16.05 -21.72 -1.55
CA ILE A 22 -15.36 -20.59 -0.92
C ILE A 22 -16.22 -19.34 -1.08
N ARG A 23 -16.57 -18.70 0.03
CA ARG A 23 -17.46 -17.54 0.09
C ARG A 23 -16.89 -16.39 -0.75
N MET A 24 -17.52 -16.10 -1.88
CA MET A 24 -17.27 -14.89 -2.66
C MET A 24 -18.28 -13.81 -2.26
N TYR A 25 -17.82 -12.56 -2.28
CA TYR A 25 -18.68 -11.41 -2.08
C TYR A 25 -19.23 -10.93 -3.42
N ASP A 26 -20.50 -10.59 -3.46
CA ASP A 26 -21.18 -10.16 -4.69
C ASP A 26 -20.79 -8.73 -5.07
N ARG A 27 -20.25 -7.98 -4.09
CA ARG A 27 -19.87 -6.57 -4.26
C ARG A 27 -18.65 -6.23 -3.41
N TYR A 28 -17.78 -5.38 -3.96
CA TYR A 28 -16.65 -4.82 -3.24
C TYR A 28 -16.75 -3.30 -3.17
N LEU A 29 -16.59 -2.74 -1.97
CA LEU A 29 -16.49 -1.32 -1.70
C LEU A 29 -15.03 -0.98 -1.41
N ILE A 30 -14.47 0.01 -2.13
CA ILE A 30 -13.05 0.37 -1.99
C ILE A 30 -12.94 1.84 -1.65
N THR A 31 -12.37 2.16 -0.49
CA THR A 31 -11.92 3.51 -0.17
C THR A 31 -10.48 3.71 -0.58
N GLY A 32 -10.09 4.94 -0.94
CA GLY A 32 -8.75 5.21 -1.46
C GLY A 32 -8.50 4.54 -2.81
N ALA A 33 -9.57 4.30 -3.59
CA ALA A 33 -9.55 3.60 -4.87
C ALA A 33 -8.71 4.29 -5.95
N THR A 34 -8.57 5.61 -5.88
CA THR A 34 -7.78 6.43 -6.79
C THR A 34 -6.29 6.43 -6.48
N GLY A 35 -5.91 6.02 -5.27
CA GLY A 35 -4.54 5.84 -4.84
C GLY A 35 -3.85 4.65 -5.55
N PHE A 36 -2.54 4.56 -5.42
CA PHE A 36 -1.72 3.55 -6.10
C PHE A 36 -2.23 2.11 -5.87
N LEU A 37 -2.37 1.71 -4.61
CA LEU A 37 -2.82 0.36 -4.26
C LEU A 37 -4.32 0.15 -4.52
N GLY A 38 -5.17 1.09 -4.10
CA GLY A 38 -6.63 0.96 -4.26
C GLY A 38 -7.03 0.84 -5.73
N ARG A 39 -6.31 1.53 -6.63
CA ARG A 39 -6.51 1.38 -8.07
C ARG A 39 -6.09 0.00 -8.58
N ALA A 40 -4.95 -0.55 -8.13
CA ALA A 40 -4.52 -1.88 -8.52
C ALA A 40 -5.54 -2.95 -8.08
N VAL A 41 -6.12 -2.81 -6.88
CA VAL A 41 -7.22 -3.67 -6.39
C VAL A 41 -8.46 -3.51 -7.26
N SER A 42 -8.87 -2.27 -7.55
CA SER A 42 -10.03 -1.96 -8.40
C SER A 42 -9.89 -2.54 -9.81
N GLN A 43 -8.70 -2.42 -10.41
CA GLN A 43 -8.40 -2.97 -11.74
C GLN A 43 -8.48 -4.50 -11.73
N LYS A 44 -7.93 -5.15 -10.69
CA LYS A 44 -7.93 -6.60 -10.59
C LYS A 44 -9.36 -7.16 -10.43
N LEU A 45 -10.22 -6.52 -9.63
CA LEU A 45 -11.62 -6.90 -9.49
C LEU A 45 -12.42 -6.64 -10.77
N ALA A 46 -12.22 -5.48 -11.40
CA ALA A 46 -12.89 -5.11 -12.65
C ALA A 46 -12.53 -6.05 -13.80
N SER A 47 -11.28 -6.57 -13.86
CA SER A 47 -10.88 -7.56 -14.86
C SER A 47 -11.57 -8.91 -14.69
N CYS A 48 -12.06 -9.22 -13.49
CA CYS A 48 -12.86 -10.42 -13.19
C CYS A 48 -14.38 -10.16 -13.28
N SER A 49 -14.80 -9.00 -13.78
CA SER A 49 -16.21 -8.59 -13.90
C SER A 49 -16.97 -8.57 -12.56
N ILE A 50 -16.26 -8.35 -11.47
CA ILE A 50 -16.85 -8.25 -10.13
C ILE A 50 -17.34 -6.81 -9.92
N PRO A 51 -18.54 -6.59 -9.39
CA PRO A 51 -19.06 -5.27 -9.05
C PRO A 51 -18.16 -4.57 -8.02
N VAL A 52 -17.66 -3.41 -8.37
CA VAL A 52 -16.83 -2.55 -7.52
C VAL A 52 -17.45 -1.18 -7.42
N ARG A 53 -17.57 -0.68 -6.18
CA ARG A 53 -17.90 0.70 -5.88
C ARG A 53 -16.71 1.36 -5.21
N ALA A 54 -16.28 2.50 -5.75
CA ALA A 54 -15.15 3.28 -5.28
C ALA A 54 -15.63 4.55 -4.59
N LEU A 55 -15.16 4.80 -3.37
CA LEU A 55 -15.28 6.10 -2.73
C LEU A 55 -14.22 7.04 -3.32
N VAL A 56 -14.64 8.17 -3.86
CA VAL A 56 -13.78 9.19 -4.46
C VAL A 56 -14.06 10.55 -3.83
N LEU A 57 -13.02 11.33 -3.58
CA LEU A 57 -13.18 12.70 -3.09
C LEU A 57 -13.79 13.59 -4.18
N SER A 58 -14.50 14.62 -3.77
CA SER A 58 -14.93 15.69 -4.67
C SER A 58 -13.70 16.30 -5.35
N ASN A 59 -13.73 16.40 -6.68
CA ASN A 59 -12.62 16.93 -7.49
C ASN A 59 -11.31 16.11 -7.45
N ASP A 60 -11.37 14.79 -7.18
CA ASP A 60 -10.20 13.93 -7.26
C ASP A 60 -9.70 13.83 -8.72
N PRO A 61 -8.49 14.34 -9.04
CA PRO A 61 -7.98 14.37 -10.42
C PRO A 61 -7.69 12.99 -10.99
N TYR A 62 -7.63 11.97 -10.14
CA TYR A 62 -7.34 10.59 -10.55
C TYR A 62 -8.60 9.72 -10.68
N ALA A 63 -9.79 10.27 -10.41
CA ALA A 63 -11.04 9.51 -10.49
C ALA A 63 -11.29 8.93 -11.90
N GLU A 64 -10.95 9.68 -12.96
CA GLU A 64 -11.09 9.25 -14.34
C GLU A 64 -10.15 8.09 -14.75
N GLN A 65 -9.12 7.81 -13.96
CA GLN A 65 -8.19 6.71 -14.20
C GLN A 65 -8.69 5.36 -13.65
N LEU A 66 -9.79 5.35 -12.93
CA LEU A 66 -10.44 4.12 -12.51
C LEU A 66 -11.05 3.40 -13.71
N PRO A 67 -11.09 2.06 -13.72
CA PRO A 67 -11.75 1.31 -14.78
C PRO A 67 -13.22 1.75 -14.97
N LYS A 68 -13.68 1.86 -16.21
CA LYS A 68 -15.05 2.32 -16.53
C LYS A 68 -16.17 1.51 -15.86
N ARG A 69 -15.89 0.24 -15.50
CA ARG A 69 -16.84 -0.65 -14.81
C ARG A 69 -16.94 -0.38 -13.31
N VAL A 70 -16.04 0.42 -12.73
CA VAL A 70 -16.06 0.78 -11.32
C VAL A 70 -17.07 1.90 -11.10
N GLN A 71 -18.09 1.65 -10.29
CA GLN A 71 -19.04 2.67 -9.86
C GLN A 71 -18.32 3.68 -8.96
N ARG A 72 -18.33 4.95 -9.30
CA ARG A 72 -17.75 6.03 -8.48
C ARG A 72 -18.84 6.64 -7.64
N VAL A 73 -18.58 6.80 -6.35
CA VAL A 73 -19.45 7.52 -5.40
C VAL A 73 -18.59 8.59 -4.73
N THR A 74 -19.06 9.83 -4.80
CA THR A 74 -18.38 10.95 -4.15
C THR A 74 -18.63 10.91 -2.65
N GLY A 75 -17.57 11.05 -1.85
CA GLY A 75 -17.65 11.14 -0.40
C GLY A 75 -16.25 11.17 0.24
N ASP A 76 -16.24 11.43 1.54
CA ASP A 76 -15.04 11.50 2.37
C ASP A 76 -15.17 10.54 3.55
N VAL A 77 -14.09 9.82 3.89
CA VAL A 77 -14.04 8.95 5.07
C VAL A 77 -14.24 9.71 6.37
N LEU A 78 -14.05 11.03 6.37
CA LEU A 78 -14.28 11.91 7.52
C LEU A 78 -15.74 12.36 7.65
N ASP A 79 -16.51 12.29 6.59
CA ASP A 79 -17.91 12.71 6.54
C ASP A 79 -18.84 11.47 6.52
N LYS A 80 -19.39 11.12 7.68
CA LYS A 80 -20.28 9.96 7.85
C LYS A 80 -21.53 10.01 7.00
N GLU A 81 -22.06 11.21 6.73
CA GLU A 81 -23.26 11.38 5.91
C GLU A 81 -22.95 11.09 4.45
N SER A 82 -21.79 11.53 3.96
CA SER A 82 -21.35 11.22 2.59
C SER A 82 -21.10 9.72 2.35
N LEU A 83 -20.85 8.96 3.42
CA LEU A 83 -20.65 7.52 3.33
C LEU A 83 -21.95 6.73 3.10
N GLU A 84 -23.13 7.29 3.37
CA GLU A 84 -24.41 6.59 3.17
C GLU A 84 -24.58 6.11 1.74
N ALA A 85 -24.37 6.98 0.76
CA ALA A 85 -24.45 6.62 -0.66
C ALA A 85 -23.42 5.55 -1.06
N PHE A 86 -22.24 5.57 -0.42
CA PHE A 86 -21.18 4.59 -0.67
C PHE A 86 -21.57 3.20 -0.13
N PHE A 87 -22.24 3.13 1.02
CA PHE A 87 -22.70 1.89 1.64
C PHE A 87 -24.11 1.45 1.21
N ASP A 88 -24.81 2.25 0.42
CA ASP A 88 -26.19 1.93 -0.01
C ASP A 88 -26.29 0.54 -0.66
N GLY A 89 -27.27 -0.25 -0.21
CA GLY A 89 -27.49 -1.63 -0.63
C GLY A 89 -26.37 -2.59 -0.22
N SER A 90 -25.51 -2.23 0.74
CA SER A 90 -24.50 -3.12 1.31
C SER A 90 -25.13 -4.09 2.33
N GLY A 91 -24.42 -5.18 2.63
CA GLY A 91 -24.85 -6.21 3.58
C GLY A 91 -23.86 -7.37 3.67
N ILE A 92 -24.33 -8.52 4.12
CA ILE A 92 -23.53 -9.72 4.40
C ILE A 92 -22.77 -10.26 3.18
N HIS A 93 -23.17 -9.91 1.95
CA HIS A 93 -22.48 -10.27 0.71
C HIS A 93 -21.56 -9.16 0.18
N THR A 94 -21.28 -8.16 1.00
CA THR A 94 -20.38 -7.04 0.66
C THR A 94 -19.04 -7.21 1.37
N CYS A 95 -17.94 -6.99 0.65
CA CYS A 95 -16.60 -6.85 1.22
C CYS A 95 -16.13 -5.41 1.07
N VAL A 96 -15.74 -4.78 2.18
CA VAL A 96 -15.12 -3.46 2.19
C VAL A 96 -13.60 -3.61 2.24
N ILE A 97 -12.88 -2.95 1.32
CA ILE A 97 -11.42 -2.86 1.30
C ILE A 97 -11.06 -1.40 1.59
N HIS A 98 -10.55 -1.16 2.78
CA HIS A 98 -10.20 0.17 3.25
C HIS A 98 -8.72 0.47 2.98
N CYS A 99 -8.46 1.12 1.82
CA CYS A 99 -7.13 1.57 1.40
C CYS A 99 -6.91 3.06 1.66
N ALA A 100 -7.95 3.84 1.98
CA ALA A 100 -7.81 5.27 2.25
C ALA A 100 -6.87 5.51 3.44
N GLY A 101 -5.99 6.48 3.30
CA GLY A 101 -5.05 6.89 4.32
C GLY A 101 -3.97 7.78 3.72
N ILE A 102 -3.43 8.67 4.55
CA ILE A 102 -2.34 9.56 4.19
C ILE A 102 -1.02 8.93 4.61
N VAL A 103 -0.11 8.79 3.64
CA VAL A 103 1.28 8.37 3.87
C VAL A 103 2.18 9.59 3.90
N SER A 104 3.01 9.73 4.91
CA SER A 104 3.99 10.80 4.97
C SER A 104 5.33 10.31 5.51
N VAL A 105 6.39 10.75 4.87
CA VAL A 105 7.78 10.56 5.31
C VAL A 105 8.38 11.85 5.90
N ALA A 106 7.59 12.92 6.03
CA ALA A 106 8.02 14.20 6.59
C ALA A 106 8.26 14.09 8.09
N SER A 107 9.30 14.79 8.59
CA SER A 107 9.62 14.83 10.02
C SER A 107 8.58 15.61 10.84
N ASN A 108 7.91 16.60 10.23
CA ASN A 108 6.82 17.34 10.83
C ASN A 108 5.59 17.28 9.90
N PRO A 109 4.85 16.19 9.92
CA PRO A 109 3.70 15.98 9.04
C PRO A 109 2.47 16.78 9.51
N ASP A 110 1.55 17.03 8.57
CA ASP A 110 0.26 17.66 8.87
C ASP A 110 -0.55 16.78 9.85
N PRO A 111 -1.13 17.37 10.91
CA PRO A 111 -2.01 16.67 11.85
C PRO A 111 -3.18 15.93 11.19
N ILE A 112 -3.62 16.34 10.01
CA ILE A 112 -4.68 15.68 9.21
C ILE A 112 -4.41 14.17 9.03
N ILE A 113 -3.14 13.73 9.12
CA ILE A 113 -2.77 12.32 9.02
C ILE A 113 -3.46 11.48 10.09
N TYR A 114 -3.52 11.98 11.33
CA TYR A 114 -4.21 11.29 12.43
C TYR A 114 -5.72 11.26 12.17
N THR A 115 -6.29 12.38 11.78
CA THR A 115 -7.73 12.50 11.51
C THR A 115 -8.13 11.51 10.41
N VAL A 116 -7.47 11.54 9.26
CA VAL A 116 -7.82 10.63 8.15
C VAL A 116 -7.54 9.17 8.50
N ASN A 117 -6.36 8.87 9.06
CA ASN A 117 -5.98 7.47 9.27
C ASN A 117 -6.71 6.83 10.45
N VAL A 118 -7.06 7.58 11.50
CA VAL A 118 -7.69 7.06 12.71
C VAL A 118 -9.20 7.27 12.68
N GLU A 119 -9.68 8.52 12.58
CA GLU A 119 -11.11 8.82 12.61
C GLU A 119 -11.79 8.30 11.34
N GLY A 120 -11.17 8.48 10.15
CA GLY A 120 -11.66 7.90 8.90
C GLY A 120 -11.80 6.38 8.98
N THR A 121 -10.81 5.67 9.56
CA THR A 121 -10.92 4.22 9.77
C THR A 121 -12.04 3.87 10.73
N ASN A 122 -12.21 4.62 11.83
CA ASN A 122 -13.30 4.40 12.78
C ASN A 122 -14.67 4.61 12.13
N ASN A 123 -14.83 5.63 11.27
CA ASN A 123 -16.07 5.86 10.54
C ASN A 123 -16.40 4.68 9.61
N ILE A 124 -15.41 4.14 8.90
CA ILE A 124 -15.61 2.93 8.07
C ILE A 124 -16.00 1.71 8.92
N ILE A 125 -15.39 1.52 10.09
CA ILE A 125 -15.78 0.44 11.03
C ILE A 125 -17.24 0.61 11.45
N CYS A 126 -17.67 1.82 11.84
CA CYS A 126 -19.05 2.11 12.21
C CYS A 126 -20.01 1.76 11.07
N LYS A 127 -19.73 2.25 9.86
CA LYS A 127 -20.56 1.97 8.67
C LYS A 127 -20.60 0.48 8.32
N CYS A 128 -19.50 -0.24 8.45
CA CYS A 128 -19.50 -1.70 8.26
C CYS A 128 -20.44 -2.41 9.23
N ARG A 129 -20.53 -1.95 10.48
CA ARG A 129 -21.47 -2.50 11.48
C ARG A 129 -22.92 -2.10 11.18
N GLU A 130 -23.17 -0.81 10.92
CA GLU A 130 -24.51 -0.28 10.61
C GLU A 130 -25.15 -1.01 9.43
N HIS A 131 -24.38 -1.30 8.38
CA HIS A 131 -24.84 -1.98 7.17
C HIS A 131 -24.64 -3.51 7.19
N ASN A 132 -24.26 -4.12 8.32
CA ASN A 132 -24.00 -5.56 8.43
C ASN A 132 -23.10 -6.10 7.32
N VAL A 133 -22.00 -5.40 7.01
CA VAL A 133 -21.06 -5.77 5.97
C VAL A 133 -20.43 -7.13 6.25
N GLY A 134 -20.40 -8.01 5.24
CA GLY A 134 -19.90 -9.38 5.38
C GLY A 134 -18.42 -9.48 5.70
N ARG A 135 -17.60 -8.46 5.29
CA ARG A 135 -16.17 -8.43 5.58
C ARG A 135 -15.56 -7.05 5.43
N LEU A 136 -14.63 -6.73 6.34
CA LEU A 136 -13.73 -5.58 6.24
C LEU A 136 -12.28 -6.05 6.08
N ILE A 137 -11.57 -5.60 5.04
CA ILE A 137 -10.12 -5.72 4.89
C ILE A 137 -9.50 -4.35 5.07
N TYR A 138 -8.72 -4.20 6.12
CA TYR A 138 -8.00 -2.96 6.40
C TYR A 138 -6.56 -3.05 5.90
N VAL A 139 -6.15 -2.06 5.13
CA VAL A 139 -4.76 -1.92 4.69
C VAL A 139 -3.99 -1.08 5.68
N SER A 140 -3.22 -1.75 6.52
CA SER A 140 -2.25 -1.15 7.45
C SER A 140 -0.88 -0.98 6.75
N SER A 141 0.20 -1.19 7.46
CA SER A 141 1.59 -1.15 6.95
C SER A 141 2.51 -1.92 7.90
N VAL A 142 3.63 -2.45 7.41
CA VAL A 142 4.69 -3.00 8.27
C VAL A 142 5.34 -1.94 9.17
N HIS A 143 5.15 -0.65 8.89
CA HIS A 143 5.60 0.45 9.75
C HIS A 143 4.95 0.48 11.15
N VAL A 144 3.88 -0.27 11.39
CA VAL A 144 3.28 -0.41 12.73
C VAL A 144 4.04 -1.38 13.63
N MET A 145 4.97 -2.14 13.07
CA MET A 145 5.76 -3.13 13.78
C MET A 145 6.98 -2.46 14.41
N PRO A 146 7.32 -2.80 15.65
CA PRO A 146 8.50 -2.24 16.31
C PRO A 146 9.77 -2.66 15.58
N ASP A 147 10.78 -1.80 15.60
CA ASP A 147 12.12 -2.16 15.14
C ASP A 147 12.75 -3.19 16.11
N ILE A 148 13.26 -4.27 15.57
CA ILE A 148 13.95 -5.33 16.31
C ILE A 148 15.34 -5.55 15.71
N PRO A 149 16.27 -6.22 16.41
CA PRO A 149 17.60 -6.49 15.88
C PRO A 149 17.59 -7.13 14.48
N LYS A 150 18.54 -6.76 13.61
CA LYS A 150 18.56 -7.14 12.18
C LYS A 150 18.81 -8.63 11.93
N ASP A 151 19.24 -9.36 12.92
CA ASP A 151 19.39 -10.82 12.89
C ASP A 151 18.07 -11.57 13.13
N HIS A 152 16.98 -10.84 13.37
CA HIS A 152 15.64 -11.40 13.55
C HIS A 152 14.72 -11.04 12.38
N VAL A 153 13.80 -11.94 12.07
CA VAL A 153 12.76 -11.72 11.05
C VAL A 153 11.49 -11.23 11.73
N ILE A 154 10.95 -10.12 11.23
CA ILE A 154 9.72 -9.52 11.74
C ILE A 154 8.52 -10.34 11.25
N THR A 155 7.64 -10.71 12.17
CA THR A 155 6.39 -11.44 11.93
C THR A 155 5.19 -10.64 12.44
N GLU A 156 3.98 -11.11 12.16
CA GLU A 156 2.74 -10.46 12.59
C GLU A 156 2.59 -10.43 14.13
N GLY A 157 2.17 -9.28 14.65
CA GLY A 157 1.80 -9.07 16.04
C GLY A 157 0.28 -8.98 16.23
N TRP A 158 -0.15 -8.92 17.50
CA TRP A 158 -1.56 -8.85 17.91
C TRP A 158 -1.98 -7.47 18.42
N TYR A 159 -1.01 -6.67 18.84
CA TYR A 159 -1.20 -5.33 19.38
C TYR A 159 -0.04 -4.45 18.97
N PHE A 160 -0.35 -3.26 18.51
CA PHE A 160 0.62 -2.31 17.98
C PHE A 160 0.64 -1.04 18.82
N SER A 161 1.72 -0.85 19.57
CA SER A 161 1.90 0.35 20.38
C SER A 161 2.43 1.50 19.54
N SER A 162 1.70 2.61 19.52
CA SER A 162 2.16 3.85 18.87
C SER A 162 3.41 4.44 19.53
N ASN A 163 3.76 4.01 20.76
CA ASN A 163 4.97 4.44 21.46
C ASN A 163 6.22 3.66 21.04
N LEU A 164 6.07 2.52 20.35
CA LEU A 164 7.17 1.67 19.90
C LEU A 164 7.55 1.90 18.44
N VAL A 165 6.90 2.86 17.78
CA VAL A 165 7.16 3.19 16.39
C VAL A 165 7.38 4.69 16.20
N ASP A 166 8.17 5.07 15.20
CA ASP A 166 8.51 6.45 14.92
C ASP A 166 7.70 7.01 13.74
N GLY A 167 7.46 8.32 13.80
CA GLY A 167 6.74 9.05 12.76
C GLY A 167 5.22 8.99 12.89
N ALA A 168 4.54 10.08 12.53
CA ALA A 168 3.10 10.21 12.68
C ALA A 168 2.33 9.20 11.82
N TYR A 169 2.86 8.85 10.64
CA TYR A 169 2.26 7.82 9.79
C TYR A 169 2.20 6.47 10.51
N ALA A 170 3.35 5.97 11.01
CA ALA A 170 3.40 4.70 11.70
C ALA A 170 2.51 4.68 12.96
N LYS A 171 2.56 5.76 13.75
CA LYS A 171 1.73 5.93 14.96
C LYS A 171 0.24 5.91 14.65
N SER A 172 -0.21 6.69 13.66
CA SER A 172 -1.61 6.72 13.25
C SER A 172 -2.10 5.38 12.72
N LYS A 173 -1.27 4.68 11.92
CA LYS A 173 -1.60 3.34 11.42
C LYS A 173 -1.64 2.30 12.55
N ALA A 174 -0.77 2.39 13.57
CA ALA A 174 -0.81 1.51 14.75
C ALA A 174 -2.12 1.67 15.53
N ILE A 175 -2.55 2.91 15.78
CA ILE A 175 -3.83 3.20 16.44
C ILE A 175 -5.00 2.63 15.63
N ALA A 176 -5.06 2.94 14.34
CA ALA A 176 -6.13 2.47 13.45
C ALA A 176 -6.16 0.94 13.32
N THR A 177 -5.00 0.29 13.31
CA THR A 177 -4.89 -1.18 13.29
C THR A 177 -5.52 -1.80 14.53
N ASN A 178 -5.25 -1.22 15.71
CA ASN A 178 -5.86 -1.68 16.96
C ASN A 178 -7.39 -1.50 16.97
N LEU A 179 -7.91 -0.40 16.40
CA LEU A 179 -9.36 -0.20 16.25
C LEU A 179 -10.00 -1.33 15.41
N VAL A 180 -9.35 -1.74 14.32
CA VAL A 180 -9.86 -2.83 13.48
C VAL A 180 -9.79 -4.18 14.20
N PHE A 181 -8.71 -4.48 14.92
CA PHE A 181 -8.63 -5.71 15.71
C PHE A 181 -9.64 -5.71 16.86
N ASP A 182 -9.85 -4.55 17.49
CA ASP A 182 -10.89 -4.42 18.52
C ASP A 182 -12.28 -4.64 17.93
N ALA A 183 -12.56 -4.04 16.77
CA ALA A 183 -13.82 -4.28 16.07
C ALA A 183 -14.03 -5.76 15.72
N ALA A 184 -12.95 -6.48 15.35
CA ALA A 184 -13.01 -7.90 15.09
C ALA A 184 -13.30 -8.74 16.35
N ARG A 185 -12.70 -8.40 17.49
CA ARG A 185 -13.00 -9.03 18.79
C ARG A 185 -14.46 -8.84 19.21
N HIS A 186 -15.09 -7.74 18.75
CA HIS A 186 -16.50 -7.43 19.01
C HIS A 186 -17.42 -7.83 17.85
N GLY A 187 -17.04 -8.84 17.05
CA GLY A 187 -17.93 -9.52 16.11
C GLY A 187 -17.91 -9.01 14.67
N LEU A 188 -17.17 -7.93 14.35
CA LEU A 188 -16.98 -7.55 12.95
C LEU A 188 -16.05 -8.55 12.26
N ASN A 189 -16.48 -9.14 11.15
CA ASN A 189 -15.59 -9.99 10.34
C ASN A 189 -14.54 -9.12 9.64
N ALA A 190 -13.40 -8.87 10.30
CA ALA A 190 -12.37 -8.00 9.82
C ALA A 190 -10.98 -8.66 9.84
N CYS A 191 -10.16 -8.35 8.82
CA CYS A 191 -8.76 -8.74 8.73
C CYS A 191 -7.89 -7.53 8.41
N VAL A 192 -6.61 -7.63 8.76
CA VAL A 192 -5.62 -6.59 8.48
C VAL A 192 -4.55 -7.13 7.54
N VAL A 193 -4.14 -6.35 6.56
CA VAL A 193 -2.94 -6.62 5.76
C VAL A 193 -1.86 -5.59 6.05
N PHE A 194 -0.61 -6.02 6.10
CA PHE A 194 0.57 -5.19 6.36
C PHE A 194 1.51 -5.22 5.16
N PRO A 195 1.29 -4.39 4.15
CA PRO A 195 2.24 -4.27 3.05
C PRO A 195 3.57 -3.68 3.50
N SER A 196 4.66 -4.14 2.91
CA SER A 196 5.96 -3.47 2.96
C SER A 196 6.04 -2.29 1.98
N GLY A 197 7.21 -1.85 1.57
CA GLY A 197 7.37 -0.75 0.62
C GLY A 197 6.76 -1.09 -0.75
N ILE A 198 5.61 -0.52 -1.06
CA ILE A 198 4.90 -0.81 -2.31
C ILE A 198 5.55 -0.06 -3.47
N ILE A 199 5.95 -0.80 -4.52
CA ILE A 199 6.48 -0.25 -5.77
C ILE A 199 5.84 -0.94 -6.97
N GLY A 200 6.06 -0.41 -8.16
CA GLY A 200 5.58 -1.02 -9.41
C GLY A 200 4.98 -0.02 -10.38
N PRO A 201 4.43 -0.50 -11.50
CA PRO A 201 3.80 0.35 -12.50
C PRO A 201 2.45 0.90 -12.01
N GLY A 202 2.09 2.08 -12.48
CA GLY A 202 0.76 2.66 -12.24
C GLY A 202 0.67 3.61 -11.05
N ASP A 203 1.76 4.08 -10.45
CA ASP A 203 1.75 5.13 -9.44
C ASP A 203 1.71 6.53 -10.08
N PHE A 204 0.52 6.95 -10.49
CA PHE A 204 0.32 8.27 -11.12
C PHE A 204 0.42 9.43 -10.12
N GLN A 205 0.22 9.18 -8.83
CA GLN A 205 0.38 10.18 -7.79
C GLN A 205 1.87 10.49 -7.51
N GLY A 206 2.78 9.60 -7.95
CA GLY A 206 4.21 9.83 -7.86
C GLY A 206 4.75 9.77 -6.43
N GLY A 207 4.45 8.71 -5.71
CA GLY A 207 5.01 8.47 -4.37
C GLY A 207 6.55 8.51 -4.35
N SER A 208 7.12 8.56 -3.16
CA SER A 208 8.57 8.85 -2.96
C SER A 208 9.50 7.96 -3.79
N PHE A 209 9.20 6.66 -3.90
CA PHE A 209 10.04 5.73 -4.69
C PHE A 209 9.87 5.92 -6.19
N THR A 210 8.66 6.16 -6.65
CA THR A 210 8.36 6.49 -8.05
C THR A 210 9.04 7.80 -8.46
N ALA A 211 8.96 8.82 -7.61
CA ALA A 211 9.62 10.09 -7.83
C ALA A 211 11.16 9.97 -7.82
N MET A 212 11.71 9.12 -6.93
CA MET A 212 13.14 8.82 -6.91
C MET A 212 13.60 8.11 -8.19
N ALA A 213 12.88 7.10 -8.65
CA ALA A 213 13.14 6.40 -9.90
C ALA A 213 13.08 7.36 -11.10
N LYS A 214 12.06 8.20 -11.17
CA LYS A 214 11.94 9.28 -12.19
C LYS A 214 13.14 10.24 -12.16
N ALA A 215 13.54 10.70 -10.97
CA ALA A 215 14.69 11.58 -10.82
C ALA A 215 16.01 10.90 -11.27
N PHE A 216 16.17 9.60 -10.99
CA PHE A 216 17.31 8.81 -11.44
C PHE A 216 17.33 8.66 -12.96
N LEU A 217 16.21 8.29 -13.58
CA LEU A 217 16.11 8.15 -15.04
C LEU A 217 16.45 9.47 -15.76
N LYS A 218 16.00 10.61 -15.20
CA LYS A 218 16.32 11.95 -15.73
C LYS A 218 17.72 12.47 -15.40
N GLY A 219 18.54 11.71 -14.65
CA GLY A 219 19.87 12.17 -14.22
C GLY A 219 19.84 13.29 -13.16
N LYS A 220 18.70 13.46 -12.49
CA LYS A 220 18.50 14.49 -11.47
C LYS A 220 18.65 13.98 -10.03
N LEU A 221 19.00 12.68 -9.84
CA LEU A 221 19.32 12.10 -8.55
C LEU A 221 20.82 12.18 -8.31
N PRO A 222 21.33 13.12 -7.50
CA PRO A 222 22.76 13.37 -7.36
C PRO A 222 23.46 12.28 -6.53
N PHE A 223 22.76 11.67 -5.58
CA PHE A 223 23.27 10.63 -4.70
C PHE A 223 22.17 9.67 -4.28
N ALA A 224 22.55 8.49 -3.86
CA ALA A 224 21.73 7.52 -3.16
C ALA A 224 22.27 7.35 -1.73
N VAL A 225 21.54 6.59 -0.90
CA VAL A 225 21.94 6.32 0.48
C VAL A 225 22.22 4.82 0.63
N ARG A 226 23.29 4.47 1.36
CA ARG A 226 23.53 3.07 1.75
C ARG A 226 22.49 2.66 2.76
N GLY A 227 21.68 1.70 2.41
CA GLY A 227 20.60 1.16 3.21
C GLY A 227 19.63 0.43 2.30
N GLY A 228 18.69 -0.27 2.87
CA GLY A 228 17.68 -1.03 2.13
C GLY A 228 16.43 -1.21 2.95
N TYR A 229 15.44 -1.75 2.29
CA TYR A 229 14.15 -2.06 2.89
C TYR A 229 13.51 -3.22 2.14
N ASP A 230 12.44 -3.77 2.67
CA ASP A 230 11.62 -4.73 1.93
C ASP A 230 10.69 -3.99 0.96
N PHE A 231 10.69 -4.43 -0.29
CA PHE A 231 9.82 -3.90 -1.33
C PHE A 231 9.01 -5.00 -1.99
N VAL A 232 7.78 -4.64 -2.33
CA VAL A 232 6.81 -5.56 -2.92
C VAL A 232 6.07 -4.90 -4.09
N ASP A 233 5.70 -5.72 -5.08
CA ASP A 233 4.91 -5.26 -6.22
C ASP A 233 3.47 -4.94 -5.81
N VAL A 234 2.96 -3.79 -6.25
CA VAL A 234 1.57 -3.36 -6.01
C VAL A 234 0.54 -4.38 -6.47
N ARG A 235 0.82 -5.10 -7.57
CA ARG A 235 -0.07 -6.13 -8.14
C ARG A 235 -0.15 -7.37 -7.24
N ASP A 236 0.95 -7.70 -6.55
CA ASP A 236 1.01 -8.81 -5.61
C ASP A 236 0.33 -8.45 -4.30
N VAL A 237 0.51 -7.23 -3.80
CA VAL A 237 -0.25 -6.72 -2.65
C VAL A 237 -1.75 -6.74 -2.94
N ALA A 238 -2.17 -6.27 -4.12
CA ALA A 238 -3.57 -6.36 -4.54
C ALA A 238 -4.07 -7.82 -4.56
N GLY A 239 -3.25 -8.75 -5.06
CA GLY A 239 -3.55 -10.19 -5.00
C GLY A 239 -3.69 -10.71 -3.57
N GLY A 240 -2.77 -10.32 -2.67
CA GLY A 240 -2.80 -10.68 -1.25
C GLY A 240 -4.04 -10.16 -0.52
N ILE A 241 -4.46 -8.91 -0.82
CA ILE A 241 -5.71 -8.32 -0.29
C ILE A 241 -6.92 -9.16 -0.71
N LEU A 242 -7.01 -9.54 -1.98
CA LEU A 242 -8.12 -10.37 -2.47
C LEU A 242 -8.05 -11.79 -1.91
N GLY A 243 -6.85 -12.35 -1.74
CA GLY A 243 -6.65 -13.60 -1.00
C GLY A 243 -7.13 -13.50 0.44
N CYS A 244 -6.85 -12.37 1.11
CA CYS A 244 -7.34 -12.09 2.45
C CYS A 244 -8.87 -11.94 2.49
N ALA A 245 -9.48 -11.31 1.50
CA ALA A 245 -10.94 -11.22 1.38
C ALA A 245 -11.59 -12.60 1.27
N MET A 246 -10.97 -13.56 0.58
CA MET A 246 -11.50 -14.91 0.36
C MET A 246 -11.19 -15.88 1.51
N SER A 247 -9.98 -15.87 2.04
CA SER A 247 -9.45 -16.94 2.91
C SER A 247 -8.88 -16.46 4.24
N GLY A 248 -8.75 -15.13 4.46
CA GLY A 248 -8.24 -14.59 5.71
C GLY A 248 -9.15 -14.94 6.89
N LYS A 249 -8.59 -15.17 8.06
CA LYS A 249 -9.36 -15.41 9.30
C LYS A 249 -9.67 -14.06 9.96
N SER A 250 -10.91 -13.89 10.43
CA SER A 250 -11.29 -12.70 11.19
C SER A 250 -10.40 -12.53 12.42
N GLY A 251 -10.02 -11.29 12.72
CA GLY A 251 -9.12 -10.96 13.82
C GLY A 251 -7.64 -11.24 13.53
N GLU A 252 -7.30 -11.66 12.31
CA GLU A 252 -5.92 -11.97 11.94
C GLU A 252 -5.31 -10.86 11.06
N GLY A 253 -3.97 -10.72 11.19
CA GLY A 253 -3.17 -9.86 10.33
C GLY A 253 -2.24 -10.67 9.44
N TYR A 254 -1.90 -10.14 8.26
CA TYR A 254 -1.06 -10.80 7.27
C TYR A 254 -0.04 -9.84 6.69
N ILE A 255 1.25 -10.12 6.84
CA ILE A 255 2.33 -9.37 6.19
C ILE A 255 2.35 -9.70 4.71
N LEU A 256 2.28 -8.67 3.87
CA LEU A 256 2.43 -8.76 2.43
C LEU A 256 3.77 -8.12 2.03
N SER A 257 4.86 -8.79 2.35
CA SER A 257 6.21 -8.39 2.00
C SER A 257 6.68 -9.05 0.71
N GLY A 258 7.73 -8.51 0.12
CA GLY A 258 8.38 -9.05 -1.06
C GLY A 258 9.81 -9.48 -0.75
N ARG A 259 10.78 -8.63 -1.09
CA ARG A 259 12.20 -8.89 -0.89
C ARG A 259 12.91 -7.66 -0.31
N TYR A 260 13.79 -7.89 0.67
CA TYR A 260 14.75 -6.87 1.08
C TYR A 260 15.72 -6.56 -0.06
N ILE A 261 15.85 -5.29 -0.40
CA ILE A 261 16.77 -4.81 -1.44
C ILE A 261 17.35 -3.46 -1.03
N THR A 262 18.61 -3.22 -1.35
CA THR A 262 19.25 -1.93 -1.10
C THR A 262 18.83 -0.89 -2.16
N ILE A 263 18.83 0.40 -1.79
CA ILE A 263 18.57 1.48 -2.74
C ILE A 263 19.54 1.45 -3.91
N LYS A 264 20.82 1.11 -3.65
CA LYS A 264 21.82 0.96 -4.71
C LYS A 264 21.44 -0.13 -5.69
N GLU A 265 21.10 -1.33 -5.20
CA GLU A 265 20.70 -2.49 -6.01
C GLU A 265 19.44 -2.17 -6.84
N MET A 266 18.45 -1.50 -6.24
CA MET A 266 17.25 -1.01 -6.92
C MET A 266 17.59 -0.11 -8.10
N LEU A 267 18.44 0.90 -7.89
CA LEU A 267 18.86 1.83 -8.94
C LEU A 267 19.73 1.17 -10.01
N ASP A 268 20.56 0.18 -9.65
CA ASP A 268 21.33 -0.62 -10.61
C ASP A 268 20.41 -1.42 -11.53
N ILE A 269 19.30 -2.01 -11.01
CA ILE A 269 18.29 -2.74 -11.80
C ILE A 269 17.54 -1.78 -12.72
N ILE A 270 17.05 -0.66 -12.20
CA ILE A 270 16.37 0.39 -12.99
C ILE A 270 17.31 0.91 -14.11
N GLY A 271 18.58 1.16 -13.78
CA GLY A 271 19.57 1.61 -14.74
C GLY A 271 19.81 0.62 -15.88
N LYS A 272 19.92 -0.68 -15.55
CA LYS A 272 20.04 -1.75 -16.55
C LYS A 272 18.81 -1.84 -17.44
N ALA A 273 17.59 -1.78 -16.84
CA ALA A 273 16.35 -1.82 -17.61
C ALA A 273 16.18 -0.63 -18.56
N ALA A 274 16.70 0.53 -18.17
CA ALA A 274 16.68 1.75 -18.98
C ALA A 274 17.88 1.89 -19.95
N GLY A 275 18.83 0.97 -19.96
CA GLY A 275 20.05 1.08 -20.77
C GLY A 275 21.02 2.18 -20.30
N LEU A 276 20.93 2.61 -19.04
CA LEU A 276 21.76 3.68 -18.49
C LEU A 276 23.07 3.13 -17.87
N ARG A 277 24.18 3.79 -18.17
CA ARG A 277 25.50 3.45 -17.57
C ARG A 277 25.82 4.24 -16.29
N ARG A 278 25.00 5.24 -15.95
CA ARG A 278 25.23 6.10 -14.80
C ARG A 278 24.93 5.39 -13.49
N ARG A 279 25.75 5.68 -12.46
CA ARG A 279 25.56 5.17 -11.09
C ARG A 279 25.62 6.34 -10.13
N PRO A 280 24.59 6.54 -9.28
CA PRO A 280 24.64 7.62 -8.30
C PRO A 280 25.69 7.31 -7.22
N LEU A 281 26.30 8.36 -6.68
CA LEU A 281 27.18 8.25 -5.52
C LEU A 281 26.35 7.77 -4.32
N CYS A 282 26.80 6.68 -3.67
CA CYS A 282 26.12 6.15 -2.49
C CYS A 282 26.76 6.69 -1.21
N LEU A 283 26.02 7.55 -0.50
CA LEU A 283 26.46 8.11 0.77
C LEU A 283 26.29 7.10 1.91
N PRO A 284 27.26 7.00 2.84
CA PRO A 284 27.08 6.27 4.09
C PRO A 284 25.90 6.81 4.90
N LEU A 285 25.19 5.94 5.63
CA LEU A 285 24.03 6.32 6.46
C LEU A 285 24.36 7.44 7.47
N GLY A 286 25.55 7.43 8.08
CA GLY A 286 25.96 8.46 9.03
C GLY A 286 25.98 9.86 8.42
N LEU A 287 26.60 10.00 7.23
CA LEU A 287 26.60 11.27 6.49
C LEU A 287 25.21 11.67 6.02
N ALA A 288 24.42 10.70 5.56
CA ALA A 288 23.05 10.95 5.15
C ALA A 288 22.19 11.44 6.31
N LYS A 289 22.31 10.87 7.52
CA LYS A 289 21.62 11.33 8.73
C LYS A 289 21.92 12.79 9.07
N LEU A 290 23.18 13.21 8.95
CA LEU A 290 23.58 14.60 9.21
C LEU A 290 23.01 15.57 8.15
N ALA A 291 22.99 15.18 6.89
CA ALA A 291 22.52 16.03 5.79
C ALA A 291 20.99 16.08 5.66
N ALA A 292 20.26 15.06 6.13
CA ALA A 292 18.84 14.90 5.92
C ALA A 292 17.98 16.08 6.41
N PRO A 293 18.17 16.65 7.62
CA PRO A 293 17.34 17.77 8.07
C PRO A 293 17.48 19.01 7.17
N TYR A 294 18.70 19.28 6.68
CA TYR A 294 18.94 20.40 5.77
C TYR A 294 18.31 20.14 4.40
N TYR A 295 18.47 18.92 3.88
CA TYR A 295 17.85 18.51 2.62
C TYR A 295 16.32 18.63 2.67
N GLU A 296 15.69 18.12 3.72
CA GLU A 296 14.25 18.19 3.92
C GLU A 296 13.74 19.64 3.92
N LYS A 297 14.34 20.52 4.75
CA LYS A 297 14.00 21.96 4.79
C LYS A 297 14.13 22.62 3.42
N ARG A 298 15.19 22.29 2.66
CA ARG A 298 15.40 22.83 1.31
C ARG A 298 14.33 22.32 0.32
N CYS A 299 13.95 21.03 0.40
CA CYS A 299 12.93 20.45 -0.47
C CYS A 299 11.55 21.03 -0.19
N ILE A 300 11.17 21.16 1.08
CA ILE A 300 9.90 21.79 1.49
C ILE A 300 9.81 23.21 0.95
N ARG A 301 10.85 24.05 1.18
CA ARG A 301 10.90 25.43 0.70
C ARG A 301 10.80 25.54 -0.84
N LYS A 302 11.34 24.55 -1.57
CA LYS A 302 11.34 24.52 -3.04
C LYS A 302 10.20 23.70 -3.63
N LYS A 303 9.28 23.20 -2.81
CA LYS A 303 8.16 22.29 -3.21
C LYS A 303 8.64 21.12 -4.03
N LYS A 304 9.79 20.52 -3.66
CA LYS A 304 10.37 19.36 -4.31
C LYS A 304 9.99 18.07 -3.57
N PRO A 305 9.93 16.91 -4.26
CA PRO A 305 9.70 15.62 -3.63
C PRO A 305 10.72 15.32 -2.53
N LEU A 306 10.25 14.73 -1.44
CA LEU A 306 11.06 14.32 -0.28
C LEU A 306 11.54 12.88 -0.47
N PHE A 307 12.82 12.69 -0.84
CA PHE A 307 13.41 11.34 -0.97
C PHE A 307 14.13 10.90 0.30
N PHE A 308 14.87 11.83 0.92
CA PHE A 308 15.78 11.56 2.03
C PHE A 308 15.46 12.48 3.21
N THR A 309 14.40 12.15 3.94
CA THR A 309 14.08 12.79 5.22
C THR A 309 14.80 12.08 6.36
N PRO A 310 14.96 12.69 7.55
CA PRO A 310 15.44 11.99 8.74
C PRO A 310 14.71 10.67 9.00
N TYR A 311 13.37 10.67 8.84
CA TYR A 311 12.53 9.48 8.99
C TYR A 311 12.87 8.41 7.93
N SER A 312 12.90 8.76 6.64
CA SER A 312 13.19 7.77 5.59
C SER A 312 14.59 7.17 5.71
N ILE A 313 15.58 7.95 6.16
CA ILE A 313 16.94 7.46 6.40
C ILE A 313 17.00 6.54 7.63
N ALA A 314 16.23 6.84 8.68
CA ALA A 314 16.09 5.94 9.83
C ALA A 314 15.50 4.59 9.38
N VAL A 315 14.44 4.60 8.60
CA VAL A 315 13.81 3.39 8.02
C VAL A 315 14.79 2.59 7.18
N LEU A 316 15.58 3.23 6.30
CA LEU A 316 16.61 2.53 5.50
C LEU A 316 17.73 1.94 6.35
N GLY A 317 17.89 2.41 7.59
CA GLY A 317 18.85 1.90 8.56
C GLY A 317 18.30 0.88 9.54
N SER A 318 16.97 0.71 9.63
CA SER A 318 16.29 -0.23 10.52
C SER A 318 16.29 -1.66 10.00
N ASN A 319 15.65 -2.58 10.72
CA ASN A 319 15.40 -3.93 10.24
C ASN A 319 14.29 -3.90 9.18
N GLY A 320 14.59 -4.39 7.99
CA GLY A 320 13.66 -4.49 6.86
C GLY A 320 13.35 -5.95 6.47
N TYR A 321 13.60 -6.93 7.33
CA TYR A 321 13.36 -8.34 7.04
C TYR A 321 12.00 -8.79 7.57
N PHE A 322 10.99 -8.80 6.70
CA PHE A 322 9.62 -9.21 7.04
C PHE A 322 9.30 -10.59 6.48
N SER A 323 8.54 -11.39 7.25
CA SER A 323 8.09 -12.72 6.82
C SER A 323 6.67 -12.68 6.27
N HIS A 324 6.49 -13.08 5.03
CA HIS A 324 5.16 -13.32 4.45
C HIS A 324 4.72 -14.80 4.51
N LYS A 325 5.40 -15.65 5.30
CA LYS A 325 5.09 -17.09 5.39
C LYS A 325 3.63 -17.37 5.73
N LYS A 326 3.05 -16.60 6.68
CA LYS A 326 1.66 -16.71 7.07
C LYS A 326 0.71 -16.39 5.90
N ALA A 327 0.97 -15.29 5.19
CA ALA A 327 0.20 -14.92 4.02
C ALA A 327 0.34 -15.96 2.89
N SER A 328 1.53 -16.50 2.66
CA SER A 328 1.74 -17.56 1.66
C SER A 328 0.94 -18.81 1.97
N GLY A 329 0.92 -19.26 3.23
CA GLY A 329 0.17 -20.44 3.65
C GLY A 329 -1.35 -20.24 3.65
N ALA A 330 -1.84 -19.09 4.15
CA ALA A 330 -3.26 -18.85 4.35
C ALA A 330 -3.97 -18.24 3.14
N LEU A 331 -3.29 -17.38 2.37
CA LEU A 331 -3.89 -16.56 1.31
C LEU A 331 -3.43 -16.98 -0.09
N SER A 332 -2.55 -17.98 -0.22
CA SER A 332 -1.86 -18.32 -1.47
C SER A 332 -1.05 -17.13 -2.02
N TYR A 333 -0.52 -16.30 -1.13
CA TYR A 333 0.29 -15.14 -1.47
C TYR A 333 1.65 -15.57 -2.00
N LYS A 334 2.03 -15.08 -3.17
CA LYS A 334 3.31 -15.37 -3.81
C LYS A 334 3.82 -14.12 -4.51
N PRO A 335 4.71 -13.33 -3.88
CA PRO A 335 5.27 -12.14 -4.51
C PRO A 335 6.18 -12.53 -5.68
N ARG A 336 6.17 -11.71 -6.73
CA ARG A 336 7.06 -11.87 -7.90
C ARG A 336 8.49 -11.45 -7.58
N PRO A 337 9.46 -11.87 -8.41
CA PRO A 337 10.83 -11.36 -8.32
C PRO A 337 10.85 -9.84 -8.45
N ILE A 338 11.61 -9.16 -7.57
CA ILE A 338 11.67 -7.69 -7.54
C ILE A 338 12.26 -7.09 -8.82
N GLU A 339 13.09 -7.85 -9.52
CA GLU A 339 13.68 -7.48 -10.80
C GLU A 339 12.62 -7.30 -11.89
N GLU A 340 11.57 -8.14 -11.87
CA GLU A 340 10.41 -8.01 -12.76
C GLU A 340 9.65 -6.71 -12.46
N THR A 341 9.33 -6.48 -11.19
CA THR A 341 8.65 -5.26 -10.72
C THR A 341 9.37 -3.99 -11.15
N LEU A 342 10.69 -3.94 -10.94
CA LEU A 342 11.50 -2.76 -11.26
C LEU A 342 11.63 -2.55 -12.78
N ARG A 343 11.68 -3.62 -13.56
CA ARG A 343 11.67 -3.56 -15.03
C ARG A 343 10.35 -2.99 -15.54
N ASP A 344 9.24 -3.55 -15.10
CA ASP A 344 7.90 -3.11 -15.49
C ASP A 344 7.63 -1.66 -15.07
N MET A 345 8.07 -1.28 -13.86
CA MET A 345 7.98 0.09 -13.38
C MET A 345 8.81 1.05 -14.25
N THR A 346 10.03 0.63 -14.66
CA THR A 346 10.90 1.44 -15.52
C THR A 346 10.28 1.63 -16.91
N GLU A 347 9.75 0.58 -17.49
CA GLU A 347 9.06 0.65 -18.79
C GLU A 347 7.84 1.56 -18.72
N TRP A 348 6.99 1.38 -17.67
CA TRP A 348 5.84 2.25 -17.45
C TRP A 348 6.24 3.72 -17.31
N LEU A 349 7.30 4.03 -16.53
CA LEU A 349 7.77 5.40 -16.35
C LEU A 349 8.21 6.04 -17.68
N ARG A 350 8.83 5.28 -18.57
CA ARG A 350 9.25 5.76 -19.90
C ARG A 350 8.04 6.06 -20.78
N GLN A 351 7.03 5.18 -20.79
CA GLN A 351 5.79 5.40 -21.54
C GLN A 351 5.04 6.65 -21.09
N GLN A 352 5.09 6.97 -19.77
CA GLN A 352 4.47 8.20 -19.23
C GLN A 352 5.23 9.48 -19.61
N GLU A 353 6.46 9.40 -20.10
CA GLU A 353 7.24 10.57 -20.55
C GLU A 353 7.09 10.81 -22.04
N GLU A 354 6.68 9.79 -22.78
CA GLU A 354 6.45 9.86 -24.23
C GLU A 354 5.00 10.29 -24.58
N SER A 355 4.09 10.23 -23.57
CA SER A 355 2.67 10.62 -23.68
C SER A 355 2.46 12.07 -23.27
#